data_8db230ac44e153becca477bcfd663db1
#
_entry.id   8db230ac44e153becca477bcfd663db1
#
_cell.length_a   1.000
_cell.length_b   1.000
_cell.length_c   1.000
_cell.angle_alpha   90.00
_cell.angle_beta   90.00
_cell.angle_gamma   90.00
#
_symmetry.space_group_name_H-M   'P 1'
#
loop_
_entity.id
_entity.type
_entity.pdbx_description
1 polymer ?
#
loop_
_entity_poly.entity_id
_entity_poly.type
_entity_poly.pdbx_seq_one_letter_code
_entity_poly.pdbx_strand_id
1 'polypeptide(L)'
;MKIALVSDTHGVCREELLTQIKKCDYLIHVGDFDREHVYNTLQELGVPMYAVRGNCDRGDWATYLHEFLAVPIGGKMFYLVHNQMDLPYDLTDADFIVYGHTHVFAHMERHGKVYINPGTAGQDRGDGKSMAILTLE
;
A
#
# COMPACT_ATOMS: atom_id res chain seq x y z
N MET A 1 10.35 -8.28 -11.77
CA MET A 1 9.30 -7.26 -11.56
C MET A 1 9.38 -6.77 -10.12
N LYS A 2 9.45 -5.47 -9.93
CA LYS A 2 9.51 -4.86 -8.59
C LYS A 2 8.24 -4.09 -8.31
N ILE A 3 7.67 -4.28 -7.13
CA ILE A 3 6.45 -3.63 -6.67
C ILE A 3 6.76 -2.88 -5.37
N ALA A 4 6.57 -1.56 -5.38
CA ALA A 4 6.71 -0.76 -4.16
C ALA A 4 5.43 -0.89 -3.33
N LEU A 5 5.56 -1.24 -2.07
CA LEU A 5 4.46 -1.35 -1.13
C LEU A 5 4.60 -0.22 -0.11
N VAL A 6 3.58 0.65 -0.05
CA VAL A 6 3.61 1.87 0.76
C VAL A 6 2.28 2.02 1.49
N SER A 7 2.32 2.56 2.70
CA SER A 7 1.13 2.85 3.49
C SER A 7 1.39 4.02 4.41
N ASP A 8 0.30 4.69 4.81
CA ASP A 8 0.32 5.64 5.91
C ASP A 8 1.34 6.76 5.70
N THR A 9 1.27 7.40 4.51
CA THR A 9 2.11 8.56 4.20
C THR A 9 1.72 9.79 5.02
N HIS A 10 0.47 9.88 5.43
CA HIS A 10 -0.05 10.91 6.34
C HIS A 10 0.38 12.34 5.97
N GLY A 11 0.10 12.71 4.72
CA GLY A 11 0.36 14.07 4.23
C GLY A 11 1.81 14.38 3.91
N VAL A 12 2.70 13.38 3.95
CA VAL A 12 4.13 13.57 3.74
C VAL A 12 4.63 12.74 2.57
N CYS A 13 5.31 13.42 1.62
CA CYS A 13 5.93 12.77 0.48
C CYS A 13 7.44 13.03 0.52
N ARG A 14 8.19 12.10 1.09
CA ARG A 14 9.62 12.25 1.23
C ARG A 14 10.36 11.94 -0.05
N GLU A 15 11.45 12.66 -0.30
CA GLU A 15 12.27 12.49 -1.49
C GLU A 15 12.81 11.05 -1.61
N GLU A 16 13.27 10.46 -0.51
CA GLU A 16 13.79 9.09 -0.52
C GLU A 16 12.71 8.09 -0.92
N LEU A 17 11.47 8.30 -0.46
CA LEU A 17 10.35 7.46 -0.83
C LEU A 17 10.10 7.51 -2.33
N LEU A 18 10.02 8.73 -2.88
CA LEU A 18 9.77 8.92 -4.30
C LEU A 18 10.87 8.31 -5.17
N THR A 19 12.12 8.45 -4.73
CA THR A 19 13.26 7.88 -5.43
C THR A 19 13.17 6.36 -5.53
N GLN A 20 12.79 5.70 -4.42
CA GLN A 20 12.63 4.24 -4.41
C GLN A 20 11.45 3.78 -5.26
N ILE A 21 10.35 4.49 -5.22
CA ILE A 21 9.16 4.14 -6.02
C ILE A 21 9.48 4.20 -7.52
N LYS A 22 10.22 5.20 -7.95
CA LYS A 22 10.57 5.37 -9.36
C LYS A 22 11.37 4.20 -9.94
N LYS A 23 12.00 3.41 -9.09
CA LYS A 23 12.77 2.23 -9.50
C LYS A 23 11.91 0.98 -9.65
N CYS A 24 10.62 1.08 -9.34
CA CYS A 24 9.71 -0.06 -9.34
C CYS A 24 8.80 -0.03 -10.56
N ASP A 25 8.23 -1.20 -10.89
CA ASP A 25 7.32 -1.36 -12.01
C ASP A 25 5.89 -1.01 -11.63
N TYR A 26 5.53 -1.18 -10.35
CA TYR A 26 4.20 -0.88 -9.81
C TYR A 26 4.33 -0.27 -8.43
N LEU A 27 3.33 0.52 -8.06
CA LEU A 27 3.17 1.06 -6.72
C LEU A 27 1.84 0.59 -6.14
N ILE A 28 1.88 0.05 -4.94
CA ILE A 28 0.68 -0.26 -4.16
C ILE A 28 0.70 0.64 -2.93
N HIS A 29 -0.36 1.43 -2.74
CA HIS A 29 -0.54 2.26 -1.55
C HIS A 29 -1.82 1.82 -0.84
N VAL A 30 -1.70 1.40 0.41
CA VAL A 30 -2.84 0.84 1.13
C VAL A 30 -3.50 1.83 2.11
N GLY A 31 -3.46 3.12 1.75
CA GLY A 31 -4.31 4.12 2.40
C GLY A 31 -3.62 5.01 3.40
N ASP A 32 -4.37 6.02 3.84
CA ASP A 32 -3.93 7.11 4.69
C ASP A 32 -2.87 7.99 4.01
N PHE A 33 -3.25 8.48 2.82
CA PHE A 33 -2.53 9.58 2.16
C PHE A 33 -2.70 10.87 2.95
N ASP A 34 -3.88 11.07 3.54
CA ASP A 34 -4.40 12.23 4.29
C ASP A 34 -4.66 13.45 3.42
N ARG A 35 -3.89 13.70 2.38
CA ARG A 35 -4.01 14.90 1.57
C ARG A 35 -3.98 14.56 0.09
N GLU A 36 -4.79 15.26 -0.67
CA GLU A 36 -4.89 15.07 -2.12
C GLU A 36 -3.54 15.28 -2.81
N HIS A 37 -2.74 16.24 -2.36
CA HIS A 37 -1.45 16.51 -3.01
C HIS A 37 -0.49 15.32 -2.94
N VAL A 38 -0.55 14.51 -1.89
CA VAL A 38 0.25 13.29 -1.77
C VAL A 38 -0.19 12.28 -2.82
N TYR A 39 -1.51 12.07 -2.94
CA TYR A 39 -2.08 11.18 -3.95
C TYR A 39 -1.67 11.62 -5.36
N ASN A 40 -1.80 12.92 -5.67
CA ASN A 40 -1.43 13.45 -6.97
C ASN A 40 0.06 13.32 -7.26
N THR A 41 0.90 13.61 -6.26
CA THR A 41 2.36 13.47 -6.40
C THR A 41 2.76 12.06 -6.75
N LEU A 42 2.16 11.06 -6.07
CA LEU A 42 2.45 9.66 -6.34
C LEU A 42 1.97 9.23 -7.72
N GLN A 43 0.80 9.69 -8.15
CA GLN A 43 0.30 9.37 -9.48
C GLN A 43 1.17 9.97 -10.59
N GLU A 44 1.73 11.15 -10.35
CA GLU A 44 2.55 11.86 -11.34
C GLU A 44 3.94 11.26 -11.51
N LEU A 45 4.32 10.27 -10.70
CA LEU A 45 5.61 9.58 -10.86
C LEU A 45 5.69 8.74 -12.13
N GLY A 46 4.56 8.44 -12.76
CA GLY A 46 4.53 7.62 -13.96
C GLY A 46 4.62 6.11 -13.70
N VAL A 47 4.63 5.69 -12.44
CA VAL A 47 4.58 4.29 -12.05
C VAL A 47 3.11 3.91 -11.85
N PRO A 48 2.59 2.87 -12.52
CA PRO A 48 1.19 2.46 -12.31
C PRO A 48 0.90 2.22 -10.84
N MET A 49 -0.16 2.86 -10.32
CA MET A 49 -0.50 2.82 -8.91
C MET A 49 -1.85 2.14 -8.69
N TYR A 50 -1.87 1.17 -7.77
CA TYR A 50 -3.09 0.63 -7.20
C TYR A 50 -3.19 1.12 -5.76
N ALA A 51 -4.33 1.71 -5.40
CA ALA A 51 -4.49 2.34 -4.10
C ALA A 51 -5.86 2.03 -3.50
N VAL A 52 -5.89 1.89 -2.18
CA VAL A 52 -7.14 1.77 -1.42
C VAL A 52 -7.27 2.94 -0.46
N ARG A 53 -8.50 3.15 0.01
CA ARG A 53 -8.83 4.24 0.90
C ARG A 53 -8.54 3.88 2.35
N GLY A 54 -7.80 4.75 3.05
CA GLY A 54 -7.60 4.64 4.48
C GLY A 54 -8.63 5.46 5.27
N ASN A 55 -8.65 5.28 6.57
CA ASN A 55 -9.60 5.96 7.45
C ASN A 55 -9.37 7.48 7.53
N CYS A 56 -8.17 7.95 7.19
CA CYS A 56 -7.84 9.38 7.17
C CYS A 56 -8.01 10.02 5.79
N ASP A 57 -8.41 9.25 4.78
CA ASP A 57 -8.57 9.75 3.42
C ASP A 57 -9.97 10.34 3.26
N ARG A 58 -10.04 11.66 3.15
CA ARG A 58 -11.29 12.42 3.09
C ARG A 58 -11.24 13.44 1.97
N GLY A 59 -12.41 13.82 1.47
CA GLY A 59 -12.56 14.76 0.38
C GLY A 59 -12.99 14.07 -0.91
N ASP A 60 -13.29 14.86 -1.92
CA ASP A 60 -13.83 14.37 -3.19
C ASP A 60 -12.85 13.39 -3.86
N TRP A 61 -11.56 13.68 -3.80
CA TRP A 61 -10.54 12.84 -4.40
C TRP A 61 -10.54 11.41 -3.82
N ALA A 62 -10.86 11.29 -2.52
CA ALA A 62 -10.84 10.01 -1.82
C ALA A 62 -12.09 9.17 -2.11
N THR A 63 -13.18 9.79 -2.58
CA THR A 63 -14.42 9.05 -2.87
C THR A 63 -14.26 8.05 -4.00
N TYR A 64 -13.27 8.24 -4.85
CA TYR A 64 -12.98 7.32 -5.96
C TYR A 64 -12.10 6.14 -5.54
N LEU A 65 -11.56 6.16 -4.33
CA LEU A 65 -10.75 5.06 -3.81
C LEU A 65 -11.66 4.02 -3.18
N HIS A 66 -11.45 2.76 -3.54
CA HIS A 66 -12.15 1.65 -2.91
C HIS A 66 -11.48 1.30 -1.58
N GLU A 67 -12.25 0.75 -0.66
CA GLU A 67 -11.71 0.27 0.61
C GLU A 67 -10.98 -1.07 0.47
N PHE A 68 -11.33 -1.82 -0.56
CA PHE A 68 -10.71 -3.11 -0.86
C PHE A 68 -10.53 -3.25 -2.37
N LEU A 69 -9.38 -3.78 -2.78
CA LEU A 69 -9.12 -4.15 -4.18
C LEU A 69 -8.50 -5.53 -4.25
N ALA A 70 -8.89 -6.29 -5.27
CA ALA A 70 -8.22 -7.52 -5.65
C ALA A 70 -7.59 -7.28 -7.03
N VAL A 71 -6.27 -7.29 -7.12
CA VAL A 71 -5.56 -6.96 -8.35
C VAL A 71 -4.56 -8.05 -8.73
N PRO A 72 -4.57 -8.52 -10.00
CA PRO A 72 -3.56 -9.44 -10.47
C PRO A 72 -2.33 -8.68 -10.95
N ILE A 73 -1.16 -9.09 -10.45
CA ILE A 73 0.11 -8.53 -10.92
C ILE A 73 1.10 -9.69 -11.05
N GLY A 74 1.69 -9.82 -12.23
CA GLY A 74 2.72 -10.83 -12.47
C GLY A 74 2.27 -12.26 -12.23
N GLY A 75 1.01 -12.56 -12.49
CA GLY A 75 0.46 -13.91 -12.30
C GLY A 75 0.08 -14.22 -10.86
N LYS A 76 0.16 -13.24 -9.96
CA LYS A 76 -0.21 -13.39 -8.56
C LYS A 76 -1.39 -12.49 -8.23
N MET A 77 -2.24 -12.91 -7.31
CA MET A 77 -3.40 -12.12 -6.88
C MET A 77 -3.08 -11.38 -5.58
N PHE A 78 -3.21 -10.06 -5.62
CA PHE A 78 -2.97 -9.19 -4.48
C PHE A 78 -4.31 -8.69 -3.94
N TYR A 79 -4.54 -8.90 -2.64
CA TYR A 79 -5.66 -8.30 -1.92
C TYR A 79 -5.13 -7.11 -1.15
N LEU A 80 -5.72 -5.94 -1.41
CA LEU A 80 -5.29 -4.66 -0.84
C LEU A 80 -6.38 -4.10 0.06
N VAL A 81 -6.02 -3.73 1.28
CA VAL A 81 -6.95 -3.16 2.25
C VAL A 81 -6.15 -2.28 3.21
N HIS A 82 -6.77 -1.19 3.71
CA HIS A 82 -6.08 -0.36 4.69
C HIS A 82 -6.01 -1.06 6.06
N ASN A 83 -7.15 -1.53 6.53
CA ASN A 83 -7.26 -2.24 7.81
C ASN A 83 -7.58 -3.70 7.54
N GLN A 84 -6.76 -4.61 8.07
CA GLN A 84 -6.97 -6.04 7.83
C GLN A 84 -8.31 -6.57 8.35
N MET A 85 -8.95 -5.84 9.28
CA MET A 85 -10.30 -6.20 9.74
C MET A 85 -11.36 -6.05 8.66
N ASP A 86 -11.06 -5.32 7.59
CA ASP A 86 -11.97 -5.10 6.47
C ASP A 86 -11.75 -6.08 5.32
N LEU A 87 -10.89 -7.07 5.49
CA LEU A 87 -10.68 -8.10 4.48
C LEU A 87 -11.96 -8.91 4.27
N PRO A 88 -12.21 -9.39 3.03
CA PRO A 88 -13.34 -10.28 2.80
C PRO A 88 -13.13 -11.60 3.56
N TYR A 89 -14.24 -12.28 3.86
CA TYR A 89 -14.18 -13.55 4.58
C TYR A 89 -13.42 -14.62 3.77
N ASP A 90 -13.65 -14.67 2.46
CA ASP A 90 -13.03 -15.66 1.58
C ASP A 90 -11.71 -15.09 1.03
N LEU A 91 -10.60 -15.69 1.42
CA LEU A 91 -9.26 -15.31 0.97
C LEU A 91 -8.64 -16.36 0.03
N THR A 92 -9.45 -17.31 -0.45
CA THR A 92 -8.96 -18.48 -1.21
C THR A 92 -8.06 -18.07 -2.39
N ASP A 93 -8.45 -17.04 -3.14
CA ASP A 93 -7.75 -16.63 -4.35
C ASP A 93 -6.55 -15.72 -4.12
N ALA A 94 -6.34 -15.24 -2.89
CA ALA A 94 -5.24 -14.31 -2.61
C ALA A 94 -3.91 -15.03 -2.49
N ASP A 95 -2.88 -14.48 -3.13
CA ASP A 95 -1.49 -14.90 -2.94
C ASP A 95 -0.79 -13.96 -1.96
N PHE A 96 -1.04 -12.66 -2.09
CA PHE A 96 -0.48 -11.62 -1.23
C PHE A 96 -1.60 -10.78 -0.64
N ILE A 97 -1.48 -10.45 0.63
CA ILE A 97 -2.40 -9.55 1.33
C ILE A 97 -1.57 -8.39 1.86
N VAL A 98 -1.85 -7.18 1.34
CA VAL A 98 -1.13 -5.96 1.72
C VAL A 98 -2.08 -5.07 2.50
N TYR A 99 -1.68 -4.65 3.69
CA TYR A 99 -2.49 -3.85 4.59
C TYR A 99 -1.62 -2.82 5.32
N GLY A 100 -2.25 -1.87 5.99
CA GLY A 100 -1.57 -0.83 6.74
C GLY A 100 -2.21 -0.60 8.09
N HIS A 101 -2.48 0.66 8.42
CA HIS A 101 -3.21 1.12 9.59
C HIS A 101 -2.44 1.06 10.91
N THR A 102 -1.76 -0.04 11.20
CA THR A 102 -1.04 -0.22 12.47
C THR A 102 0.24 0.60 12.57
N HIS A 103 0.79 1.06 11.43
CA HIS A 103 2.07 1.75 11.32
C HIS A 103 3.28 0.86 11.65
N VAL A 104 3.09 -0.44 11.82
CA VAL A 104 4.16 -1.38 12.20
C VAL A 104 4.44 -2.30 11.02
N PHE A 105 5.70 -2.32 10.58
CA PHE A 105 6.14 -3.24 9.52
C PHE A 105 5.89 -4.69 9.95
N ALA A 106 5.29 -5.48 9.07
CA ALA A 106 5.05 -6.89 9.31
C ALA A 106 5.17 -7.67 8.01
N HIS A 107 5.74 -8.86 8.11
CA HIS A 107 5.83 -9.78 6.99
C HIS A 107 5.69 -11.19 7.55
N MET A 108 4.63 -11.88 7.17
CA MET A 108 4.40 -13.24 7.64
C MET A 108 3.75 -14.09 6.56
N GLU A 109 3.94 -15.38 6.65
CA GLU A 109 3.29 -16.36 5.79
C GLU A 109 2.31 -17.16 6.64
N ARG A 110 1.07 -17.29 6.13
CA ARG A 110 0.02 -18.02 6.83
C ARG A 110 -0.88 -18.69 5.81
N HIS A 111 -1.08 -20.00 5.95
CA HIS A 111 -1.96 -20.78 5.06
C HIS A 111 -1.61 -20.62 3.57
N GLY A 112 -0.32 -20.57 3.26
CA GLY A 112 0.16 -20.42 1.89
C GLY A 112 0.04 -19.02 1.32
N LYS A 113 -0.32 -18.01 2.13
CA LYS A 113 -0.47 -16.62 1.71
C LYS A 113 0.55 -15.75 2.43
N VAL A 114 1.02 -14.71 1.74
CA VAL A 114 1.99 -13.77 2.30
C VAL A 114 1.26 -12.50 2.72
N TYR A 115 1.36 -12.15 4.00
CA TYR A 115 0.78 -10.94 4.57
C TYR A 115 1.88 -9.92 4.77
N ILE A 116 1.71 -8.72 4.22
CA ILE A 116 2.72 -7.66 4.32
C ILE A 116 2.07 -6.36 4.76
N ASN A 117 2.58 -5.78 5.84
CA ASN A 117 2.32 -4.39 6.19
C ASN A 117 3.63 -3.64 5.97
N PRO A 118 3.69 -2.69 5.02
CA PRO A 118 4.94 -1.97 4.73
C PRO A 118 5.34 -0.99 5.83
N GLY A 119 4.53 -0.84 6.86
CA GLY A 119 4.78 0.12 7.93
C GLY A 119 4.36 1.52 7.55
N THR A 120 4.82 2.52 8.30
CA THR A 120 4.48 3.91 8.04
C THR A 120 5.56 4.59 7.19
N ALA A 121 5.15 5.19 6.08
CA ALA A 121 6.07 5.93 5.22
C ALA A 121 6.16 7.41 5.64
N GLY A 122 5.21 7.91 6.41
CA GLY A 122 5.12 9.32 6.77
C GLY A 122 5.33 9.65 8.23
N GLN A 123 4.68 8.92 9.13
CA GLN A 123 4.72 9.20 10.57
C GLN A 123 5.41 8.08 11.33
N ASP A 124 6.43 8.45 12.09
CA ASP A 124 7.13 7.53 12.97
C ASP A 124 6.41 7.47 14.31
N ARG A 125 6.00 6.28 14.73
CA ARG A 125 5.35 6.04 16.03
C ARG A 125 6.23 5.19 16.95
N GLY A 126 7.56 5.26 16.76
CA GLY A 126 8.53 4.56 17.58
C GLY A 126 9.25 3.42 16.86
N ASP A 127 8.71 2.94 15.76
CA ASP A 127 9.26 1.81 15.00
C ASP A 127 10.00 2.26 13.73
N GLY A 128 10.12 3.58 13.51
CA GLY A 128 10.76 4.14 12.33
C GLY A 128 9.82 4.22 11.14
N LYS A 129 10.29 4.85 10.07
CA LYS A 129 9.59 4.95 8.79
C LYS A 129 10.06 3.84 7.89
N SER A 130 9.15 3.28 7.09
CA SER A 130 9.47 2.16 6.22
C SER A 130 8.58 2.07 5.01
N MET A 131 9.07 1.35 4.02
CA MET A 131 8.33 0.85 2.88
C MET A 131 8.87 -0.54 2.57
N ALA A 132 8.20 -1.26 1.69
CA ALA A 132 8.69 -2.56 1.25
C ALA A 132 8.81 -2.56 -0.28
N ILE A 133 9.76 -3.35 -0.80
CA ILE A 133 9.85 -3.63 -2.23
C ILE A 133 9.74 -5.13 -2.39
N LEU A 134 8.71 -5.56 -3.10
CA LEU A 134 8.48 -6.96 -3.39
C LEU A 134 9.00 -7.25 -4.80
N THR A 135 9.86 -8.25 -4.90
CA THR A 135 10.38 -8.70 -6.20
C THR A 135 9.70 -10.00 -6.59
N LEU A 136 9.03 -10.01 -7.75
CA LEU A 136 8.46 -11.20 -8.35
C LEU A 136 9.32 -11.64 -9.51
N GLU A 137 9.58 -12.93 -9.57
CA GLU A 137 10.36 -13.52 -10.66
C GLU A 137 9.50 -14.25 -11.69
#